data_501279b0a9b45e9488c8525fac9af2e3
#
_entry.id   501279b0a9b45e9488c8525fac9af2e3
#
_cell.length_a   1.000
_cell.length_b   1.000
_cell.length_c   1.000
_cell.angle_alpha   90.00
_cell.angle_beta   90.00
_cell.angle_gamma   90.00
#
_symmetry.space_group_name_H-M   'P 1'
#
loop_
_entity.id
_entity.type
_entity.pdbx_description
1 polymer ?
#
loop_
_entity_poly.entity_id
_entity_poly.type
_entity_poly.pdbx_seq_one_letter_code
_entity_poly.pdbx_strand_id
1 'polypeptide(L)'
;QIVPWNFPLLMATWKLAPALAAGNCSVLKPAEQTPASIMLMMELIGDLLPPGVVNIVSGFGLEAGKPLASSDRIAKIAFTGETTTGRLIMQYAAQNLIPITLELGGKSPNVFFEDIMDKDDAFLDKCVEGFVMFNLNQGEVCTCPSRALVQESIYDKFMEKVIARTKAVVQDNPLKMETMIGAQASVEQM
;
A
#
# COMPACT_ATOMS: atom_id res chain seq x y z
N GLN A 1 -2.67 -13.84 -6.82
CA GLN A 1 -2.43 -12.61 -6.05
C GLN A 1 -2.41 -11.41 -7.00
N ILE A 2 -3.06 -10.31 -6.62
CA ILE A 2 -3.09 -9.08 -7.40
C ILE A 2 -2.70 -7.94 -6.47
N VAL A 3 -1.67 -7.16 -6.86
CA VAL A 3 -1.06 -6.13 -6.01
C VAL A 3 -1.13 -4.74 -6.65
N PRO A 4 -1.22 -3.68 -5.82
CA PRO A 4 -1.32 -2.30 -6.28
C PRO A 4 0.04 -1.72 -6.66
N TRP A 5 -0.01 -0.50 -7.21
CA TRP A 5 1.14 0.25 -7.71
C TRP A 5 1.92 1.02 -6.63
N ASN A 6 1.27 1.36 -5.51
CA ASN A 6 1.85 2.28 -4.52
C ASN A 6 2.93 1.66 -3.61
N PHE A 7 2.91 0.34 -3.40
CA PHE A 7 3.96 -0.42 -2.69
C PHE A 7 4.21 -1.75 -3.40
N PRO A 8 4.71 -1.76 -4.64
CA PRO A 8 4.74 -2.96 -5.46
C PRO A 8 5.51 -4.12 -4.81
N LEU A 9 6.75 -3.89 -4.40
CA LEU A 9 7.60 -4.92 -3.80
C LEU A 9 7.09 -5.36 -2.42
N LEU A 10 6.68 -4.40 -1.57
CA LEU A 10 6.17 -4.69 -0.24
C LEU A 10 4.90 -5.54 -0.31
N MET A 11 3.94 -5.16 -1.16
CA MET A 11 2.68 -5.89 -1.31
C MET A 11 2.88 -7.28 -1.94
N ALA A 12 3.84 -7.42 -2.85
CA ALA A 12 4.22 -8.72 -3.39
C ALA A 12 4.77 -9.63 -2.28
N THR A 13 5.73 -9.15 -1.50
CA THR A 13 6.36 -9.94 -0.42
C THR A 13 5.38 -10.29 0.68
N TRP A 14 4.50 -9.40 1.09
CA TRP A 14 3.47 -9.65 2.10
C TRP A 14 2.49 -10.76 1.71
N LYS A 15 2.24 -10.94 0.41
CA LYS A 15 1.37 -11.99 -0.10
C LYS A 15 2.13 -13.27 -0.43
N LEU A 16 3.33 -13.17 -1.01
CA LEU A 16 4.13 -14.33 -1.38
C LEU A 16 4.68 -15.06 -0.16
N ALA A 17 5.23 -14.36 0.83
CA ALA A 17 5.89 -14.98 1.96
C ALA A 17 4.97 -15.96 2.73
N PRO A 18 3.77 -15.58 3.20
CA PRO A 18 2.88 -16.52 3.88
C PRO A 18 2.34 -17.61 2.94
N ALA A 19 2.11 -17.32 1.66
CA ALA A 19 1.64 -18.31 0.71
C ALA A 19 2.69 -19.41 0.49
N LEU A 20 3.94 -19.03 0.29
CA LEU A 20 5.06 -19.96 0.10
C LEU A 20 5.38 -20.74 1.38
N ALA A 21 5.36 -20.08 2.54
CA ALA A 21 5.56 -20.74 3.82
C ALA A 21 4.49 -21.83 4.10
N ALA A 22 3.28 -21.62 3.57
CA ALA A 22 2.19 -22.60 3.64
C ALA A 22 2.22 -23.66 2.51
N GLY A 23 3.26 -23.66 1.66
CA GLY A 23 3.44 -24.64 0.59
C GLY A 23 2.56 -24.40 -0.65
N ASN A 24 2.05 -23.20 -0.85
CA ASN A 24 1.21 -22.87 -2.00
C ASN A 24 2.02 -22.41 -3.21
N CYS A 25 1.57 -22.75 -4.41
CA CYS A 25 1.99 -22.08 -5.62
C CYS A 25 1.22 -20.75 -5.81
N SER A 26 1.85 -19.77 -6.44
CA SER A 26 1.27 -18.46 -6.63
C SER A 26 1.40 -17.98 -8.07
N VAL A 27 0.31 -17.38 -8.58
CA VAL A 27 0.35 -16.50 -9.74
C VAL A 27 0.14 -15.07 -9.23
N LEU A 28 1.08 -14.17 -9.49
CA LEU A 28 1.05 -12.79 -9.04
C LEU A 28 0.98 -11.84 -10.23
N LYS A 29 -0.04 -10.98 -10.21
CA LYS A 29 -0.19 -9.87 -11.15
C LYS A 29 0.22 -8.56 -10.48
N PRO A 30 1.35 -7.95 -10.86
CA PRO A 30 1.69 -6.59 -10.44
C PRO A 30 0.75 -5.57 -11.09
N ALA A 31 0.73 -4.35 -10.53
CA ALA A 31 0.15 -3.22 -11.24
C ALA A 31 0.97 -2.92 -12.52
N GLU A 32 0.28 -2.56 -13.57
CA GLU A 32 0.89 -2.29 -14.88
C GLU A 32 1.85 -1.12 -14.85
N GLN A 33 1.67 -0.16 -13.94
CA GLN A 33 2.54 1.00 -13.79
C GLN A 33 3.89 0.66 -13.11
N THR A 34 3.93 -0.36 -12.24
CA THR A 34 5.07 -0.59 -11.35
C THR A 34 5.50 -2.06 -11.24
N PRO A 35 5.71 -2.78 -12.36
CA PRO A 35 6.10 -4.19 -12.31
C PRO A 35 7.60 -4.41 -12.07
N ALA A 36 8.45 -3.42 -12.34
CA ALA A 36 9.90 -3.60 -12.48
C ALA A 36 10.57 -4.18 -11.23
N SER A 37 10.25 -3.68 -10.04
CA SER A 37 10.86 -4.18 -8.80
C SER A 37 10.48 -5.63 -8.48
N ILE A 38 9.26 -6.03 -8.84
CA ILE A 38 8.79 -7.42 -8.67
C ILE A 38 9.50 -8.34 -9.66
N MET A 39 9.67 -7.91 -10.91
CA MET A 39 10.40 -8.67 -11.93
C MET A 39 11.88 -8.86 -11.53
N LEU A 40 12.54 -7.79 -11.07
CA LEU A 40 13.90 -7.88 -10.56
C LEU A 40 14.02 -8.82 -9.35
N MET A 41 13.06 -8.74 -8.41
CA MET A 41 13.02 -9.69 -7.29
C MET A 41 12.99 -11.13 -7.80
N MET A 42 12.17 -11.43 -8.81
CA MET A 42 12.09 -12.79 -9.37
C MET A 42 13.36 -13.21 -10.08
N GLU A 43 14.08 -12.31 -10.74
CA GLU A 43 15.41 -12.61 -11.29
C GLU A 43 16.42 -13.01 -10.20
N LEU A 44 16.34 -12.37 -9.03
CA LEU A 44 17.25 -12.61 -7.90
C LEU A 44 16.92 -13.89 -7.11
N ILE A 45 15.65 -14.28 -7.01
CA ILE A 45 15.22 -15.40 -6.16
C ILE A 45 14.64 -16.58 -6.94
N GLY A 46 14.48 -16.46 -8.25
CA GLY A 46 13.82 -17.49 -9.08
C GLY A 46 14.44 -18.87 -8.95
N ASP A 47 15.76 -18.94 -8.90
CA ASP A 47 16.51 -20.20 -8.75
C ASP A 47 16.44 -20.81 -7.35
N LEU A 48 15.93 -20.07 -6.36
CA LEU A 48 15.71 -20.59 -4.99
C LEU A 48 14.43 -21.40 -4.84
N LEU A 49 13.55 -21.33 -5.85
CA LEU A 49 12.23 -21.97 -5.83
C LEU A 49 12.11 -23.00 -6.95
N PRO A 50 11.40 -24.11 -6.71
CA PRO A 50 11.12 -25.04 -7.81
C PRO A 50 10.34 -24.34 -8.94
N PRO A 51 10.59 -24.72 -10.21
CA PRO A 51 9.88 -24.15 -11.35
C PRO A 51 8.37 -24.23 -11.21
N GLY A 52 7.66 -23.11 -11.49
CA GLY A 52 6.22 -23.02 -11.45
C GLY A 52 5.62 -22.72 -10.06
N VAL A 53 6.42 -22.63 -9.00
CA VAL A 53 5.94 -22.26 -7.66
C VAL A 53 5.49 -20.80 -7.60
N VAL A 54 6.26 -19.88 -8.21
CA VAL A 54 5.86 -18.47 -8.37
C VAL A 54 5.89 -18.11 -9.84
N ASN A 55 4.81 -17.51 -10.32
CA ASN A 55 4.67 -17.07 -11.70
C ASN A 55 4.17 -15.63 -11.73
N ILE A 56 4.81 -14.76 -12.50
CA ILE A 56 4.39 -13.38 -12.66
C ILE A 56 3.66 -13.24 -14.00
N VAL A 57 2.49 -12.59 -13.96
CA VAL A 57 1.69 -12.28 -15.15
C VAL A 57 1.46 -10.78 -15.20
N SER A 58 2.10 -10.10 -16.15
CA SER A 58 1.88 -8.67 -16.41
C SER A 58 0.73 -8.47 -17.39
N GLY A 59 0.04 -7.34 -17.26
CA GLY A 59 -1.08 -6.95 -18.12
C GLY A 59 -2.08 -6.07 -17.40
N PHE A 60 -3.01 -5.51 -18.16
CA PHE A 60 -4.08 -4.67 -17.61
C PHE A 60 -5.14 -5.48 -16.86
N GLY A 61 -6.01 -4.77 -16.13
CA GLY A 61 -7.03 -5.38 -15.29
C GLY A 61 -7.97 -6.33 -16.05
N LEU A 62 -8.42 -5.94 -17.24
CA LEU A 62 -9.33 -6.78 -18.04
C LEU A 62 -8.62 -7.93 -18.75
N GLU A 63 -7.34 -7.75 -19.12
CA GLU A 63 -6.59 -8.71 -19.93
C GLU A 63 -5.95 -9.82 -19.08
N ALA A 64 -5.40 -9.46 -17.90
CA ALA A 64 -4.73 -10.38 -17.00
C ALA A 64 -5.46 -10.55 -15.66
N GLY A 65 -6.00 -9.47 -15.10
CA GLY A 65 -6.66 -9.49 -13.79
C GLY A 65 -7.98 -10.25 -13.79
N LYS A 66 -8.87 -9.95 -14.74
CA LYS A 66 -10.19 -10.62 -14.86
C LYS A 66 -10.06 -12.13 -15.14
N PRO A 67 -9.27 -12.60 -16.13
CA PRO A 67 -9.07 -14.03 -16.34
C PRO A 67 -8.51 -14.75 -15.10
N LEU A 68 -7.55 -14.12 -14.41
CA LEU A 68 -7.00 -14.68 -13.18
C LEU A 68 -8.06 -14.78 -12.07
N ALA A 69 -8.91 -13.74 -11.92
CA ALA A 69 -9.93 -13.68 -10.88
C ALA A 69 -11.16 -14.59 -11.16
N SER A 70 -11.38 -14.98 -12.40
CA SER A 70 -12.50 -15.85 -12.82
C SER A 70 -12.09 -17.27 -13.21
N SER A 71 -10.82 -17.66 -13.02
CA SER A 71 -10.33 -18.98 -13.39
C SER A 71 -10.74 -20.03 -12.37
N ASP A 72 -11.32 -21.14 -12.84
CA ASP A 72 -11.63 -22.34 -12.03
C ASP A 72 -10.39 -23.07 -11.50
N ARG A 73 -9.19 -22.70 -12.00
CA ARG A 73 -7.90 -23.23 -11.55
C ARG A 73 -7.32 -22.48 -10.37
N ILE A 74 -7.95 -21.39 -9.94
CA ILE A 74 -7.50 -20.56 -8.80
C ILE A 74 -8.27 -20.96 -7.55
N ALA A 75 -7.56 -21.43 -6.53
CA ALA A 75 -8.14 -21.84 -5.26
C ALA A 75 -8.39 -20.68 -4.29
N LYS A 76 -7.65 -19.57 -4.39
CA LYS A 76 -7.76 -18.40 -3.51
C LYS A 76 -7.28 -17.14 -4.23
N ILE A 77 -8.01 -16.04 -4.05
CA ILE A 77 -7.58 -14.72 -4.50
C ILE A 77 -7.21 -13.86 -3.28
N ALA A 78 -6.04 -13.22 -3.34
CA ALA A 78 -5.63 -12.17 -2.43
C ALA A 78 -5.41 -10.89 -3.25
N PHE A 79 -6.27 -9.91 -3.05
CA PHE A 79 -6.27 -8.63 -3.77
C PHE A 79 -5.96 -7.48 -2.81
N THR A 80 -5.10 -6.56 -3.24
CA THR A 80 -4.96 -5.24 -2.63
C THR A 80 -5.05 -4.19 -3.73
N GLY A 81 -5.90 -3.19 -3.53
CA GLY A 81 -6.08 -2.13 -4.51
C GLY A 81 -7.30 -1.27 -4.23
N GLU A 82 -7.81 -0.65 -5.27
CA GLU A 82 -8.94 0.28 -5.22
C GLU A 82 -10.27 -0.47 -4.96
N THR A 83 -11.19 0.17 -4.24
CA THR A 83 -12.45 -0.43 -3.76
C THR A 83 -13.37 -0.87 -4.91
N THR A 84 -13.47 -0.09 -5.98
CA THR A 84 -14.32 -0.46 -7.14
C THR A 84 -13.76 -1.69 -7.84
N THR A 85 -12.44 -1.77 -7.99
CA THR A 85 -11.76 -2.96 -8.51
C THR A 85 -11.98 -4.17 -7.60
N GLY A 86 -11.93 -3.98 -6.28
CA GLY A 86 -12.24 -5.05 -5.32
C GLY A 86 -13.64 -5.62 -5.48
N ARG A 87 -14.64 -4.78 -5.73
CA ARG A 87 -16.02 -5.24 -6.06
C ARG A 87 -16.07 -6.07 -7.33
N LEU A 88 -15.34 -5.65 -8.38
CA LEU A 88 -15.24 -6.43 -9.61
C LEU A 88 -14.57 -7.79 -9.39
N ILE A 89 -13.50 -7.84 -8.61
CA ILE A 89 -12.82 -9.08 -8.23
C ILE A 89 -13.78 -10.04 -7.51
N MET A 90 -14.60 -9.53 -6.58
CA MET A 90 -15.65 -10.34 -5.93
C MET A 90 -16.63 -10.93 -6.94
N GLN A 91 -17.09 -10.12 -7.89
CA GLN A 91 -18.04 -10.57 -8.92
C GLN A 91 -17.42 -11.66 -9.82
N TYR A 92 -16.14 -11.51 -10.19
CA TYR A 92 -15.44 -12.51 -10.99
C TYR A 92 -15.23 -13.82 -10.21
N ALA A 93 -14.78 -13.71 -8.97
CA ALA A 93 -14.55 -14.86 -8.10
C ALA A 93 -15.83 -15.65 -7.76
N ALA A 94 -16.97 -14.96 -7.65
CA ALA A 94 -18.26 -15.57 -7.34
C ALA A 94 -18.70 -16.62 -8.38
N GLN A 95 -18.28 -16.49 -9.63
CA GLN A 95 -18.61 -17.43 -10.70
C GLN A 95 -18.15 -18.87 -10.38
N ASN A 96 -17.01 -18.99 -9.70
CA ASN A 96 -16.41 -20.28 -9.32
C ASN A 96 -16.30 -20.47 -7.80
N LEU A 97 -17.02 -19.65 -7.02
CA LEU A 97 -17.02 -19.67 -5.56
C LEU A 97 -15.60 -19.58 -4.95
N ILE A 98 -14.71 -18.83 -5.59
CA ILE A 98 -13.33 -18.70 -5.16
C ILE A 98 -13.27 -17.84 -3.88
N PRO A 99 -12.71 -18.33 -2.77
CA PRO A 99 -12.49 -17.52 -1.57
C PRO A 99 -11.58 -16.33 -1.86
N ILE A 100 -11.92 -15.15 -1.33
CA ILE A 100 -11.18 -13.92 -1.56
C ILE A 100 -10.78 -13.26 -0.25
N THR A 101 -9.64 -12.57 -0.27
CA THR A 101 -9.24 -11.59 0.73
C THR A 101 -9.02 -10.26 0.03
N LEU A 102 -9.66 -9.22 0.54
CA LEU A 102 -9.60 -7.87 -0.03
C LEU A 102 -8.97 -6.91 0.98
N GLU A 103 -7.91 -6.25 0.55
CA GLU A 103 -7.32 -5.09 1.22
C GLU A 103 -7.58 -3.88 0.34
N LEU A 104 -8.39 -2.94 0.82
CA LEU A 104 -8.94 -1.86 0.01
C LEU A 104 -8.55 -0.49 0.59
N GLY A 105 -9.02 0.58 -0.04
CA GLY A 105 -8.81 1.94 0.42
C GLY A 105 -9.60 2.28 1.69
N GLY A 106 -9.22 3.38 2.31
CA GLY A 106 -9.89 3.88 3.51
C GLY A 106 -9.63 5.36 3.71
N LYS A 107 -10.31 5.93 4.70
CA LYS A 107 -10.15 7.31 5.19
C LYS A 107 -10.04 7.29 6.72
N SER A 108 -9.02 6.61 7.23
CA SER A 108 -8.82 6.43 8.67
C SER A 108 -8.58 7.76 9.38
N PRO A 109 -9.20 8.01 10.53
CA PRO A 109 -8.91 9.19 11.33
C PRO A 109 -7.64 9.00 12.16
N ASN A 110 -6.92 10.09 12.40
CA ASN A 110 -5.92 10.22 13.43
C ASN A 110 -6.47 11.19 14.49
N VAL A 111 -6.54 10.77 15.75
CA VAL A 111 -7.23 11.50 16.80
C VAL A 111 -6.24 11.94 17.87
N PHE A 112 -6.26 13.23 18.20
CA PHE A 112 -5.36 13.87 19.15
C PHE A 112 -6.17 14.55 20.26
N PHE A 113 -6.05 14.04 21.49
CA PHE A 113 -6.66 14.62 22.69
C PHE A 113 -5.70 15.56 23.41
N GLU A 114 -6.20 16.36 24.35
CA GLU A 114 -5.44 17.43 25.00
C GLU A 114 -4.25 16.96 25.83
N ASP A 115 -4.30 15.75 26.37
CA ASP A 115 -3.26 15.16 27.21
C ASP A 115 -1.90 14.99 26.51
N ILE A 116 -1.88 14.97 25.18
CA ILE A 116 -0.61 14.97 24.43
C ILE A 116 0.22 16.23 24.61
N MET A 117 -0.41 17.34 25.03
CA MET A 117 0.23 18.63 25.26
C MET A 117 0.62 18.89 26.72
N ASP A 118 0.38 17.94 27.63
CA ASP A 118 0.72 18.07 29.05
C ASP A 118 2.22 18.22 29.30
N LYS A 119 3.03 17.63 28.41
CA LYS A 119 4.49 17.68 28.46
C LYS A 119 5.07 17.88 27.06
N ASP A 120 6.10 18.68 26.97
CA ASP A 120 6.91 18.82 25.76
C ASP A 120 8.00 17.74 25.78
N ASP A 121 7.65 16.52 25.39
CA ASP A 121 8.49 15.34 25.48
C ASP A 121 8.47 14.48 24.22
N ALA A 122 9.20 13.37 24.25
CA ALA A 122 9.28 12.43 23.13
C ALA A 122 7.92 11.80 22.71
N PHE A 123 6.90 11.85 23.58
CA PHE A 123 5.56 11.38 23.20
C PHE A 123 4.85 12.41 22.33
N LEU A 124 4.96 13.70 22.68
CA LEU A 124 4.45 14.77 21.82
C LEU A 124 5.13 14.77 20.45
N ASP A 125 6.45 14.55 20.40
CA ASP A 125 7.19 14.42 19.14
C ASP A 125 6.63 13.27 18.29
N LYS A 126 6.35 12.11 18.89
CA LYS A 126 5.70 11.00 18.18
C LYS A 126 4.28 11.33 17.69
N CYS A 127 3.53 12.14 18.43
CA CYS A 127 2.21 12.59 17.99
C CYS A 127 2.31 13.52 16.77
N VAL A 128 3.30 14.43 16.77
CA VAL A 128 3.60 15.30 15.62
C VAL A 128 4.03 14.48 14.42
N GLU A 129 4.94 13.52 14.57
CA GLU A 129 5.35 12.60 13.49
C GLU A 129 4.14 11.77 13.00
N GLY A 130 3.31 11.27 13.91
CA GLY A 130 2.09 10.53 13.57
C GLY A 130 1.10 11.36 12.77
N PHE A 131 0.99 12.67 13.02
CA PHE A 131 0.20 13.57 12.19
C PHE A 131 0.83 13.71 10.81
N VAL A 132 2.14 13.96 10.73
CA VAL A 132 2.87 14.21 9.47
C VAL A 132 2.95 12.94 8.58
N MET A 133 2.63 11.76 9.12
CA MET A 133 2.59 10.51 8.34
C MET A 133 1.64 10.53 7.14
N PHE A 134 0.72 11.50 7.02
CA PHE A 134 -0.06 11.65 5.79
C PHE A 134 0.79 11.91 4.55
N ASN A 135 2.02 12.40 4.73
CA ASN A 135 3.00 12.60 3.66
C ASN A 135 3.74 11.31 3.24
N LEU A 136 3.65 10.23 4.03
CA LEU A 136 4.35 8.98 3.72
C LEU A 136 4.01 8.53 2.30
N ASN A 137 5.04 8.16 1.54
CA ASN A 137 4.90 7.73 0.15
C ASN A 137 4.01 8.69 -0.67
N GLN A 138 4.25 9.99 -0.57
CA GLN A 138 3.51 11.07 -1.26
C GLN A 138 2.01 11.13 -0.90
N GLY A 139 1.58 10.53 0.23
CA GLY A 139 0.16 10.38 0.58
C GLY A 139 -0.55 9.22 -0.11
N GLU A 140 0.17 8.42 -0.89
CA GLU A 140 -0.35 7.31 -1.70
C GLU A 140 -0.37 6.01 -0.90
N VAL A 141 -1.01 6.01 0.28
CA VAL A 141 -0.99 4.90 1.24
C VAL A 141 -2.40 4.59 1.75
N CYS A 142 -2.83 3.34 1.62
CA CYS A 142 -4.14 2.88 2.09
C CYS A 142 -4.32 2.98 3.62
N THR A 143 -3.24 2.88 4.39
CA THR A 143 -3.23 2.94 5.85
C THR A 143 -2.90 4.32 6.41
N CYS A 144 -2.54 5.29 5.58
CA CYS A 144 -2.26 6.65 6.06
C CYS A 144 -3.52 7.31 6.63
N PRO A 145 -3.40 7.99 7.77
CA PRO A 145 -4.49 8.76 8.32
C PRO A 145 -4.75 9.98 7.42
N SER A 146 -5.86 9.96 6.71
CA SER A 146 -6.25 11.03 5.77
C SER A 146 -7.16 12.08 6.38
N ARG A 147 -7.51 11.93 7.67
CA ARG A 147 -8.27 12.89 8.48
C ARG A 147 -7.58 13.04 9.82
N ALA A 148 -7.36 14.27 10.24
CA ALA A 148 -6.87 14.57 11.58
C ALA A 148 -7.97 15.23 12.39
N LEU A 149 -8.29 14.67 13.56
CA LEU A 149 -9.24 15.19 14.52
C LEU A 149 -8.45 15.64 15.74
N VAL A 150 -8.31 16.94 15.90
CA VAL A 150 -7.56 17.55 16.99
C VAL A 150 -8.54 18.22 17.95
N GLN A 151 -8.41 17.93 19.25
CA GLN A 151 -9.25 18.56 20.28
C GLN A 151 -9.04 20.09 20.26
N GLU A 152 -10.13 20.84 20.34
CA GLU A 152 -10.14 22.29 20.15
C GLU A 152 -9.17 23.02 21.10
N SER A 153 -9.08 22.56 22.37
CA SER A 153 -8.24 23.20 23.41
C SER A 153 -6.75 23.21 23.07
N ILE A 154 -6.25 22.30 22.22
CA ILE A 154 -4.85 22.19 21.84
C ILE A 154 -4.58 22.57 20.38
N TYR A 155 -5.62 22.84 19.60
CA TYR A 155 -5.53 22.93 18.15
C TYR A 155 -4.41 23.86 17.66
N ASP A 156 -4.40 25.10 18.10
CA ASP A 156 -3.45 26.12 17.61
C ASP A 156 -1.99 25.74 17.93
N LYS A 157 -1.72 25.37 19.19
CA LYS A 157 -0.36 25.02 19.65
C LYS A 157 0.15 23.75 19.01
N PHE A 158 -0.71 22.74 18.86
CA PHE A 158 -0.35 21.49 18.23
C PHE A 158 -0.09 21.70 16.73
N MET A 159 -0.96 22.45 16.05
CA MET A 159 -0.82 22.74 14.62
C MET A 159 0.43 23.57 14.31
N GLU A 160 0.88 24.46 15.22
CA GLU A 160 2.15 25.17 15.05
C GLU A 160 3.33 24.19 14.95
N LYS A 161 3.41 23.20 15.85
CA LYS A 161 4.44 22.14 15.80
C LYS A 161 4.33 21.28 14.54
N VAL A 162 3.12 20.87 14.19
CA VAL A 162 2.84 20.05 12.99
C VAL A 162 3.25 20.78 11.71
N ILE A 163 2.89 22.07 11.58
CA ILE A 163 3.25 22.88 10.39
C ILE A 163 4.76 23.03 10.29
N ALA A 164 5.44 23.31 11.41
CA ALA A 164 6.90 23.41 11.43
C ALA A 164 7.56 22.09 10.97
N ARG A 165 7.08 20.95 11.47
CA ARG A 165 7.60 19.64 11.07
C ARG A 165 7.26 19.28 9.61
N THR A 166 6.06 19.61 9.14
CA THR A 166 5.66 19.37 7.74
C THR A 166 6.52 20.16 6.76
N LYS A 167 6.86 21.41 7.10
CA LYS A 167 7.76 22.24 6.28
C LYS A 167 9.18 21.69 6.20
N ALA A 168 9.60 20.85 7.13
CA ALA A 168 10.90 20.19 7.12
C ALA A 168 10.93 18.91 6.25
N VAL A 169 9.81 18.47 5.70
CA VAL A 169 9.75 17.35 4.76
C VAL A 169 10.39 17.75 3.43
N VAL A 170 11.43 17.03 3.03
CA VAL A 170 12.16 17.29 1.78
C VAL A 170 11.48 16.56 0.63
N GLN A 171 10.91 17.31 -0.29
CA GLN A 171 10.37 16.81 -1.54
C GLN A 171 11.33 17.13 -2.68
N ASP A 172 11.89 16.11 -3.32
CA ASP A 172 12.87 16.27 -4.40
C ASP A 172 12.97 14.99 -5.25
N ASN A 173 14.01 14.89 -6.07
CA ASN A 173 14.34 13.69 -6.84
C ASN A 173 14.57 12.49 -5.91
N PRO A 174 13.84 11.38 -6.09
CA PRO A 174 13.91 10.20 -5.20
C PRO A 174 15.28 9.48 -5.22
N LEU A 175 16.17 9.82 -6.15
CA LEU A 175 17.53 9.26 -6.19
C LEU A 175 18.52 10.01 -5.28
N LYS A 176 18.13 11.12 -4.66
CA LYS A 176 18.94 11.82 -3.68
C LYS A 176 18.70 11.25 -2.28
N MET A 177 19.75 11.12 -1.49
CA MET A 177 19.67 10.50 -0.15
C MET A 177 18.85 11.30 0.87
N GLU A 178 18.80 12.62 0.71
CA GLU A 178 18.06 13.53 1.58
C GLU A 178 16.55 13.62 1.25
N THR A 179 16.12 13.08 0.11
CA THR A 179 14.72 13.13 -0.31
C THR A 179 13.86 12.24 0.57
N MET A 180 12.84 12.82 1.17
CA MET A 180 11.87 12.12 2.01
C MET A 180 10.65 11.66 1.22
N ILE A 181 10.18 12.48 0.27
CA ILE A 181 9.08 12.15 -0.64
C ILE A 181 9.44 12.55 -2.08
N GLY A 182 9.01 11.74 -3.04
CA GLY A 182 9.23 11.96 -4.47
C GLY A 182 8.03 12.59 -5.17
N ALA A 183 7.92 12.34 -6.47
CA ALA A 183 6.78 12.75 -7.28
C ALA A 183 5.58 11.82 -7.07
N GLN A 184 4.38 12.31 -7.35
CA GLN A 184 3.17 11.50 -7.45
C GLN A 184 3.32 10.43 -8.53
N ALA A 185 2.69 9.28 -8.35
CA ALA A 185 2.81 8.14 -9.27
C ALA A 185 2.15 8.39 -10.63
N SER A 186 1.16 9.26 -10.71
CA SER A 186 0.45 9.59 -11.94
C SER A 186 -0.21 10.98 -11.87
N VAL A 187 -0.67 11.47 -13.01
CA VAL A 187 -1.43 12.73 -13.09
C VAL A 187 -2.75 12.65 -12.33
N GLU A 188 -3.37 11.47 -12.30
CA GLU A 188 -4.64 11.26 -11.59
C GLU A 188 -4.46 11.33 -10.04
N GLN A 189 -3.24 11.13 -9.54
CA GLN A 189 -2.92 11.28 -8.12
C GLN A 189 -2.55 12.71 -7.73
N MET A 190 -2.21 13.55 -8.69
CA MET A 190 -1.83 14.94 -8.51
C MET A 190 -3.06 15.87 -8.39
#